data_4081a97b6727463e52618715f767208b
#
_entry.id   4081a97b6727463e52618715f767208b
#
_cell.length_a   1.000
_cell.length_b   1.000
_cell.length_c   1.000
_cell.angle_alpha   90.00
_cell.angle_beta   90.00
_cell.angle_gamma   90.00
#
_symmetry.space_group_name_H-M   'P 1'
#
loop_
_entity.id
_entity.type
_entity.pdbx_description
1 polymer ?
#
loop_
_entity_poly.entity_id
_entity_poly.type
_entity_poly.pdbx_seq_one_letter_code
_entity_poly.pdbx_strand_id
1 'polypeptide(L)'
;MKANAQKIGEGVYWIGVLDWDLRSYHGYTLDGTTYNAYIIFGENHVALIDNAYPGKTAEMMARIEDAFAQEGRDEVKVDYIIQNHVELDHGGVLVDLHKRFPEAPIYCSEIAVDGLINHFPALKNADFITVGTGDTLEFDGRTLAFLDAFLLHWPDSMFTLLVEDGILFPNDAFGQHLCFNKRFDTDIPEYVLMDATKKFYANLITQLSKLVLKKFQEVIDLGLLEGIKMIAPSHGQIWTDPMKVIDAYTKWATGECEDKITIIYDTMHYSTQAMAHEIAEGIIAEGYDVEMFFLHEDERSEIVKSILTSKGIAVGDPTINDMPFPSVGDILLYLKGLRFDRTGIERKAVTFGSMGGKGGSPEILAKYLDGCGFSVIDSQEIKYRPMPQHEWVSKM
;
A
#
# COMPACT_ATOMS: atom_id res chain seq x y z
N MET A 1 19.32 -20.59 13.00
CA MET A 1 18.39 -19.59 13.53
C MET A 1 17.14 -20.33 13.94
N LYS A 2 16.56 -20.11 15.13
CA LYS A 2 15.22 -20.65 15.43
C LYS A 2 14.21 -19.64 14.95
N ALA A 3 13.52 -19.96 13.87
CA ALA A 3 12.42 -19.18 13.33
C ALA A 3 11.19 -20.09 13.29
N ASN A 4 10.13 -19.74 14.00
CA ASN A 4 8.94 -20.59 14.11
C ASN A 4 7.91 -20.19 13.06
N ALA A 5 7.36 -21.17 12.35
CA ALA A 5 6.18 -21.01 11.56
C ALA A 5 4.97 -20.74 12.46
N GLN A 6 4.01 -19.98 11.98
CA GLN A 6 2.81 -19.68 12.76
C GLN A 6 1.58 -20.28 12.07
N LYS A 7 0.88 -21.18 12.75
CA LYS A 7 -0.34 -21.79 12.25
C LYS A 7 -1.43 -20.73 12.15
N ILE A 8 -2.06 -20.63 10.97
CA ILE A 8 -3.13 -19.66 10.70
C ILE A 8 -4.46 -20.35 10.34
N GLY A 9 -4.41 -21.62 9.98
CA GLY A 9 -5.54 -22.48 9.66
C GLY A 9 -5.18 -23.95 9.80
N GLU A 10 -6.11 -24.86 9.55
CA GLU A 10 -5.82 -26.28 9.59
C GLU A 10 -4.90 -26.70 8.44
N GLY A 11 -3.66 -27.12 8.76
CA GLY A 11 -2.63 -27.40 7.76
C GLY A 11 -2.14 -26.14 7.02
N VAL A 12 -2.40 -24.93 7.50
CA VAL A 12 -1.98 -23.68 6.86
C VAL A 12 -1.11 -22.88 7.82
N TYR A 13 0.09 -22.51 7.36
CA TYR A 13 1.07 -21.80 8.17
C TYR A 13 1.60 -20.56 7.45
N TRP A 14 1.81 -19.49 8.21
CA TRP A 14 2.64 -18.38 7.82
C TRP A 14 4.13 -18.76 7.98
N ILE A 15 4.90 -18.61 6.92
CA ILE A 15 6.33 -18.93 6.84
C ILE A 15 7.17 -17.73 6.37
N GLY A 16 6.60 -16.55 6.37
CA GLY A 16 7.22 -15.31 5.90
C GLY A 16 8.36 -14.82 6.80
N VAL A 17 8.77 -13.58 6.60
CA VAL A 17 9.93 -12.97 7.26
C VAL A 17 9.55 -11.63 7.89
N LEU A 18 10.17 -11.32 9.04
CA LEU A 18 10.04 -10.04 9.73
C LEU A 18 11.22 -9.13 9.37
N ASP A 19 10.95 -7.98 8.81
CA ASP A 19 11.97 -6.97 8.52
C ASP A 19 11.76 -5.72 9.38
N TRP A 20 12.40 -5.73 10.55
CA TRP A 20 12.32 -4.65 11.53
C TRP A 20 13.06 -3.39 11.11
N ASP A 21 13.98 -3.50 10.14
CA ASP A 21 14.94 -2.44 9.80
C ASP A 21 14.59 -1.69 8.52
N LEU A 22 13.58 -2.14 7.76
CA LEU A 22 13.14 -1.44 6.56
C LEU A 22 12.50 -0.10 6.91
N ARG A 23 12.99 0.99 6.30
CA ARG A 23 12.51 2.37 6.57
C ARG A 23 11.95 3.09 5.36
N SER A 24 12.15 2.54 4.18
CA SER A 24 11.63 3.12 2.94
C SER A 24 11.42 2.03 1.89
N TYR A 25 10.25 2.02 1.29
CA TYR A 25 9.91 1.16 0.16
C TYR A 25 8.84 1.84 -0.70
N HIS A 26 8.76 1.52 -1.99
CA HIS A 26 7.79 2.12 -2.92
C HIS A 26 7.74 3.67 -2.89
N GLY A 27 8.84 4.31 -2.51
CA GLY A 27 8.92 5.78 -2.45
C GLY A 27 8.29 6.42 -1.23
N TYR A 28 7.90 5.65 -0.21
CA TYR A 28 7.41 6.19 1.05
C TYR A 28 8.09 5.56 2.28
N THR A 29 7.97 6.23 3.42
CA THR A 29 8.61 5.85 4.68
C THR A 29 7.73 4.90 5.49
N LEU A 30 8.39 3.98 6.22
CA LEU A 30 7.72 2.96 7.03
C LEU A 30 8.58 2.54 8.23
N ASP A 31 7.97 1.85 9.19
CA ASP A 31 8.59 1.37 10.42
C ASP A 31 8.69 -0.15 10.43
N GLY A 32 9.43 -0.68 9.45
CA GLY A 32 9.54 -2.12 9.23
C GLY A 32 8.41 -2.67 8.36
N THR A 33 8.55 -3.91 7.96
CA THR A 33 7.55 -4.66 7.18
C THR A 33 7.62 -6.15 7.49
N THR A 34 6.70 -6.90 6.89
CA THR A 34 6.83 -8.35 6.78
C THR A 34 6.80 -8.74 5.32
N TYR A 35 7.47 -9.81 4.97
CA TYR A 35 7.31 -10.48 3.69
C TYR A 35 6.56 -11.78 3.98
N ASN A 36 5.24 -11.74 3.86
CA ASN A 36 4.41 -12.88 4.20
C ASN A 36 4.43 -13.90 3.06
N ALA A 37 4.64 -15.12 3.44
CA ALA A 37 4.54 -16.30 2.60
C ALA A 37 3.82 -17.39 3.38
N TYR A 38 3.20 -18.29 2.68
CA TYR A 38 2.34 -19.29 3.31
C TYR A 38 2.65 -20.69 2.79
N ILE A 39 2.38 -21.71 3.62
CA ILE A 39 2.49 -23.11 3.22
C ILE A 39 1.21 -23.83 3.61
N ILE A 40 0.71 -24.67 2.69
CA ILE A 40 -0.54 -25.39 2.81
C ILE A 40 -0.26 -26.88 2.68
N PHE A 41 -0.60 -27.62 3.72
CA PHE A 41 -0.45 -29.06 3.77
C PHE A 41 -1.76 -29.76 3.37
N GLY A 42 -1.70 -30.61 2.36
CA GLY A 42 -2.66 -31.68 2.13
C GLY A 42 -2.20 -32.97 2.81
N GLU A 43 -2.83 -34.12 2.54
CA GLU A 43 -2.42 -35.40 3.11
C GLU A 43 -1.04 -35.84 2.59
N ASN A 44 -0.77 -35.69 1.29
CA ASN A 44 0.46 -36.16 0.63
C ASN A 44 1.23 -35.02 -0.08
N HIS A 45 0.58 -33.93 -0.44
CA HIS A 45 1.16 -32.83 -1.19
C HIS A 45 1.19 -31.53 -0.38
N VAL A 46 2.11 -30.66 -0.76
CA VAL A 46 2.33 -29.38 -0.08
C VAL A 46 2.45 -28.26 -1.11
N ALA A 47 1.68 -27.19 -0.93
CA ALA A 47 1.76 -25.98 -1.73
C ALA A 47 2.39 -24.82 -0.94
N LEU A 48 3.24 -24.03 -1.59
CA LEU A 48 3.85 -22.84 -1.06
C LEU A 48 3.33 -21.61 -1.82
N ILE A 49 2.91 -20.57 -1.13
CA ILE A 49 2.38 -19.34 -1.71
C ILE A 49 3.30 -18.17 -1.39
N ASP A 50 3.80 -17.54 -2.44
CA ASP A 50 4.73 -16.41 -2.43
C ASP A 50 6.02 -16.69 -1.63
N ASN A 51 6.90 -15.73 -1.53
CA ASN A 51 8.14 -15.83 -0.78
C ASN A 51 8.61 -14.46 -0.29
N ALA A 52 9.91 -14.26 -0.04
CA ALA A 52 10.40 -13.09 0.65
C ALA A 52 11.48 -12.35 -0.18
N TYR A 53 11.88 -11.19 0.33
CA TYR A 53 12.92 -10.33 -0.23
C TYR A 53 14.27 -11.07 -0.36
N PRO A 54 15.12 -10.73 -1.34
CA PRO A 54 16.45 -11.34 -1.49
C PRO A 54 17.27 -11.31 -0.20
N GLY A 55 17.96 -12.43 0.07
CA GLY A 55 18.79 -12.58 1.28
C GLY A 55 18.04 -13.06 2.52
N LYS A 56 16.74 -13.27 2.45
CA LYS A 56 15.91 -13.78 3.55
C LYS A 56 15.73 -15.33 3.50
N THR A 57 16.39 -16.01 2.58
CA THR A 57 16.26 -17.47 2.35
C THR A 57 16.42 -18.30 3.62
N ALA A 58 17.44 -18.03 4.42
CA ALA A 58 17.74 -18.85 5.61
C ALA A 58 16.64 -18.76 6.68
N GLU A 59 16.03 -17.58 6.85
CA GLU A 59 14.94 -17.38 7.81
C GLU A 59 13.65 -18.06 7.34
N MET A 60 13.32 -17.89 6.04
CA MET A 60 12.14 -18.51 5.45
C MET A 60 12.27 -20.05 5.45
N MET A 61 13.42 -20.59 5.05
CA MET A 61 13.67 -22.05 5.08
C MET A 61 13.54 -22.64 6.48
N ALA A 62 14.06 -21.95 7.52
CA ALA A 62 13.90 -22.39 8.90
C ALA A 62 12.42 -22.47 9.33
N ARG A 63 11.56 -21.56 8.85
CA ARG A 63 10.12 -21.65 9.11
C ARG A 63 9.42 -22.73 8.29
N ILE A 64 9.85 -22.97 7.06
CA ILE A 64 9.35 -24.11 6.28
C ILE A 64 9.66 -25.42 7.03
N GLU A 65 10.90 -25.61 7.46
CA GLU A 65 11.30 -26.81 8.23
C GLU A 65 10.52 -26.94 9.55
N ASP A 66 10.29 -25.83 10.25
CA ASP A 66 9.48 -25.81 11.47
C ASP A 66 8.00 -26.15 11.20
N ALA A 67 7.42 -25.69 10.09
CA ALA A 67 6.05 -26.04 9.70
C ALA A 67 5.90 -27.54 9.44
N PHE A 68 6.87 -28.16 8.74
CA PHE A 68 6.89 -29.59 8.52
C PHE A 68 7.01 -30.37 9.83
N ALA A 69 7.87 -29.91 10.76
CA ALA A 69 8.01 -30.52 12.07
C ALA A 69 6.72 -30.42 12.92
N GLN A 70 5.99 -29.29 12.83
CA GLN A 70 4.69 -29.12 13.51
C GLN A 70 3.61 -30.05 12.96
N GLU A 71 3.65 -30.36 11.64
CA GLU A 71 2.76 -31.35 10.99
C GLU A 71 3.24 -32.80 11.17
N GLY A 72 4.35 -33.02 11.91
CA GLY A 72 4.91 -34.35 12.16
C GLY A 72 5.50 -35.03 10.93
N ARG A 73 5.97 -34.23 9.96
CA ARG A 73 6.60 -34.72 8.73
C ARG A 73 8.13 -34.64 8.81
N ASP A 74 8.80 -35.75 8.60
CA ASP A 74 10.25 -35.81 8.67
C ASP A 74 10.94 -35.32 7.39
N GLU A 75 10.27 -35.44 6.24
CA GLU A 75 10.78 -34.99 4.95
C GLU A 75 10.21 -33.64 4.54
N VAL A 76 11.08 -32.69 4.24
CA VAL A 76 10.71 -31.36 3.75
C VAL A 76 10.63 -31.40 2.22
N LYS A 77 9.41 -31.50 1.71
CA LYS A 77 9.08 -31.57 0.27
C LYS A 77 7.94 -30.60 -0.05
N VAL A 78 8.16 -29.71 -0.99
CA VAL A 78 7.12 -28.85 -1.59
C VAL A 78 6.81 -29.39 -2.98
N ASP A 79 5.54 -29.57 -3.29
CA ASP A 79 5.06 -30.12 -4.55
C ASP A 79 4.59 -29.05 -5.52
N TYR A 80 4.14 -27.88 -5.02
CA TYR A 80 3.64 -26.76 -5.82
C TYR A 80 4.15 -25.44 -5.26
N ILE A 81 4.60 -24.54 -6.13
CA ILE A 81 4.97 -23.16 -5.76
C ILE A 81 4.00 -22.24 -6.51
N ILE A 82 3.28 -21.39 -5.77
CA ILE A 82 2.38 -20.40 -6.32
C ILE A 82 3.06 -19.04 -6.16
N GLN A 83 3.21 -18.30 -7.27
CA GLN A 83 3.81 -16.97 -7.30
C GLN A 83 2.76 -15.97 -7.77
N ASN A 84 2.15 -15.26 -6.82
CA ASN A 84 1.08 -14.31 -7.11
C ASN A 84 1.59 -13.02 -7.77
N HIS A 85 2.88 -12.67 -7.55
CA HIS A 85 3.46 -11.41 -8.02
C HIS A 85 4.99 -11.52 -8.20
N VAL A 86 5.54 -10.82 -9.19
CA VAL A 86 6.95 -10.94 -9.59
C VAL A 86 7.89 -9.99 -8.85
N GLU A 87 7.39 -9.04 -8.07
CA GLU A 87 8.23 -8.05 -7.39
C GLU A 87 9.23 -8.72 -6.43
N LEU A 88 10.38 -8.06 -6.21
CA LEU A 88 11.51 -8.66 -5.50
C LEU A 88 11.20 -9.10 -4.06
N ASP A 89 10.29 -8.43 -3.41
CA ASP A 89 9.90 -8.73 -2.02
C ASP A 89 8.92 -9.89 -1.88
N HIS A 90 8.41 -10.41 -3.01
CA HIS A 90 7.59 -11.63 -3.10
C HIS A 90 8.25 -12.74 -3.92
N GLY A 91 9.27 -12.38 -4.74
CA GLY A 91 9.98 -13.29 -5.65
C GLY A 91 11.44 -13.54 -5.28
N GLY A 92 12.00 -12.79 -4.32
CA GLY A 92 13.45 -12.74 -4.08
C GLY A 92 14.11 -14.03 -3.60
N VAL A 93 13.34 -14.95 -3.02
CA VAL A 93 13.79 -16.26 -2.56
C VAL A 93 13.45 -17.38 -3.58
N LEU A 94 12.67 -17.08 -4.63
CA LEU A 94 12.16 -18.09 -5.57
C LEU A 94 13.25 -18.95 -6.22
N VAL A 95 14.39 -18.36 -6.58
CA VAL A 95 15.52 -19.13 -7.16
C VAL A 95 16.06 -20.18 -6.18
N ASP A 96 16.14 -19.85 -4.91
CA ASP A 96 16.64 -20.79 -3.90
C ASP A 96 15.59 -21.86 -3.57
N LEU A 97 14.30 -21.50 -3.58
CA LEU A 97 13.19 -22.44 -3.46
C LEU A 97 13.19 -23.44 -4.64
N HIS A 98 13.32 -22.96 -5.87
CA HIS A 98 13.39 -23.83 -7.05
C HIS A 98 14.60 -24.77 -7.03
N LYS A 99 15.76 -24.29 -6.56
CA LYS A 99 16.93 -25.18 -6.36
C LYS A 99 16.69 -26.25 -5.28
N ARG A 100 15.96 -25.91 -4.22
CA ARG A 100 15.67 -26.82 -3.11
C ARG A 100 14.57 -27.81 -3.47
N PHE A 101 13.60 -27.40 -4.28
CA PHE A 101 12.43 -28.16 -4.72
C PHE A 101 12.33 -28.16 -6.26
N PRO A 102 13.28 -28.78 -6.98
CA PRO A 102 13.39 -28.65 -8.43
C PRO A 102 12.24 -29.32 -9.20
N GLU A 103 11.51 -30.24 -8.57
CA GLU A 103 10.37 -30.94 -9.17
C GLU A 103 9.05 -30.15 -8.97
N ALA A 104 9.04 -29.10 -8.15
CA ALA A 104 7.85 -28.30 -7.91
C ALA A 104 7.62 -27.30 -9.05
N PRO A 105 6.54 -27.43 -9.86
CA PRO A 105 6.19 -26.43 -10.86
C PRO A 105 5.81 -25.09 -10.18
N ILE A 106 6.02 -24.01 -10.93
CA ILE A 106 5.70 -22.66 -10.49
C ILE A 106 4.41 -22.22 -11.18
N TYR A 107 3.34 -22.06 -10.40
CA TYR A 107 2.06 -21.53 -10.84
C TYR A 107 2.09 -20.00 -10.76
N CYS A 108 1.80 -19.32 -11.85
CA CYS A 108 1.77 -17.87 -11.92
C CYS A 108 0.88 -17.39 -13.07
N SER A 109 0.59 -16.07 -13.13
CA SER A 109 -0.12 -15.52 -14.28
C SER A 109 0.73 -15.63 -15.56
N GLU A 110 0.10 -15.61 -16.74
CA GLU A 110 0.82 -15.65 -18.02
C GLU A 110 1.83 -14.52 -18.15
N ILE A 111 1.48 -13.32 -17.69
CA ILE A 111 2.35 -12.13 -17.73
C ILE A 111 3.55 -12.28 -16.77
N ALA A 112 3.38 -12.99 -15.65
CA ALA A 112 4.42 -13.18 -14.66
C ALA A 112 5.61 -14.00 -15.18
N VAL A 113 5.43 -14.91 -16.13
CA VAL A 113 6.50 -15.77 -16.65
C VAL A 113 7.67 -14.96 -17.18
N ASP A 114 7.41 -14.01 -18.08
CA ASP A 114 8.46 -13.13 -18.64
C ASP A 114 9.06 -12.23 -17.54
N GLY A 115 8.25 -11.73 -16.62
CA GLY A 115 8.69 -10.95 -15.47
C GLY A 115 9.67 -11.72 -14.59
N LEU A 116 9.32 -12.95 -14.22
CA LEU A 116 10.14 -13.84 -13.39
C LEU A 116 11.47 -14.20 -14.06
N ILE A 117 11.44 -14.52 -15.36
CA ILE A 117 12.66 -14.84 -16.12
C ILE A 117 13.57 -13.60 -16.25
N ASN A 118 13.00 -12.42 -16.44
CA ASN A 118 13.76 -11.17 -16.53
C ASN A 118 14.39 -10.77 -15.20
N HIS A 119 13.66 -10.91 -14.09
CA HIS A 119 14.19 -10.66 -12.76
C HIS A 119 15.18 -11.73 -12.31
N PHE A 120 14.89 -13.00 -12.65
CA PHE A 120 15.64 -14.16 -12.21
C PHE A 120 16.01 -15.06 -13.40
N PRO A 121 17.06 -14.75 -14.20
CA PRO A 121 17.44 -15.54 -15.37
C PRO A 121 17.74 -17.02 -15.06
N ALA A 122 18.01 -17.36 -13.80
CA ALA A 122 18.22 -18.74 -13.35
C ALA A 122 16.95 -19.59 -13.48
N LEU A 123 15.77 -18.98 -13.56
CA LEU A 123 14.48 -19.67 -13.69
C LEU A 123 14.08 -19.92 -15.17
N LYS A 124 14.92 -19.59 -16.16
CA LYS A 124 14.60 -19.74 -17.58
C LYS A 124 14.11 -21.12 -18.00
N ASN A 125 14.57 -22.16 -17.29
CA ASN A 125 14.23 -23.56 -17.57
C ASN A 125 13.33 -24.14 -16.45
N ALA A 126 12.78 -23.34 -15.57
CA ALA A 126 11.81 -23.80 -14.59
C ALA A 126 10.50 -24.23 -15.27
N ASP A 127 9.79 -25.16 -14.65
CA ASP A 127 8.49 -25.59 -15.09
C ASP A 127 7.43 -24.58 -14.62
N PHE A 128 6.97 -23.70 -15.55
CA PHE A 128 5.91 -22.74 -15.28
C PHE A 128 4.57 -23.26 -15.75
N ILE A 129 3.58 -23.22 -14.86
CA ILE A 129 2.17 -23.48 -15.17
C ILE A 129 1.42 -22.15 -15.08
N THR A 130 0.93 -21.68 -16.23
CA THR A 130 0.17 -20.43 -16.28
C THR A 130 -1.28 -20.67 -15.89
N VAL A 131 -1.79 -19.81 -15.01
CA VAL A 131 -3.14 -19.85 -14.47
C VAL A 131 -3.76 -18.46 -14.45
N GLY A 132 -5.09 -18.38 -14.42
CA GLY A 132 -5.86 -17.15 -14.37
C GLY A 132 -7.24 -17.36 -13.77
N THR A 133 -8.13 -16.37 -13.91
CA THR A 133 -9.49 -16.42 -13.35
C THR A 133 -10.27 -17.64 -13.86
N GLY A 134 -10.66 -18.50 -12.93
CA GLY A 134 -11.44 -19.71 -13.18
C GLY A 134 -10.62 -21.00 -13.22
N ASP A 135 -9.28 -20.91 -13.25
CA ASP A 135 -8.42 -22.07 -13.10
C ASP A 135 -8.31 -22.50 -11.64
N THR A 136 -8.05 -23.79 -11.42
CA THR A 136 -7.87 -24.38 -10.09
C THR A 136 -6.70 -25.34 -10.05
N LEU A 137 -6.08 -25.47 -8.87
CA LEU A 137 -5.17 -26.55 -8.51
C LEU A 137 -5.79 -27.34 -7.37
N GLU A 138 -6.09 -28.61 -7.64
CA GLU A 138 -6.68 -29.53 -6.65
C GLU A 138 -5.63 -30.54 -6.16
N PHE A 139 -5.50 -30.71 -4.85
CA PHE A 139 -4.65 -31.72 -4.24
C PHE A 139 -5.18 -32.12 -2.86
N ASP A 140 -5.26 -33.40 -2.60
CA ASP A 140 -5.63 -33.99 -1.29
C ASP A 140 -6.89 -33.40 -0.65
N GLY A 141 -7.91 -33.03 -1.44
CA GLY A 141 -9.14 -32.40 -0.96
C GLY A 141 -9.00 -30.91 -0.66
N ARG A 142 -7.91 -30.27 -1.08
CA ARG A 142 -7.68 -28.84 -1.08
C ARG A 142 -7.83 -28.28 -2.47
N THR A 143 -8.44 -27.13 -2.62
CA THR A 143 -8.62 -26.44 -3.90
C THR A 143 -8.06 -25.01 -3.80
N LEU A 144 -7.05 -24.72 -4.60
CA LEU A 144 -6.58 -23.35 -4.84
C LEU A 144 -7.25 -22.83 -6.11
N ALA A 145 -8.09 -21.81 -5.97
CA ALA A 145 -8.71 -21.13 -7.10
C ALA A 145 -7.93 -19.83 -7.39
N PHE A 146 -7.67 -19.56 -8.68
CA PHE A 146 -6.90 -18.41 -9.12
C PHE A 146 -7.79 -17.32 -9.69
N LEU A 147 -7.44 -16.07 -9.44
CA LEU A 147 -8.12 -14.89 -9.95
C LEU A 147 -7.08 -13.89 -10.44
N ASP A 148 -7.17 -13.48 -11.69
CA ASP A 148 -6.38 -12.39 -12.23
C ASP A 148 -6.66 -11.10 -11.46
N ALA A 149 -5.60 -10.41 -11.06
CA ALA A 149 -5.69 -9.13 -10.37
C ALA A 149 -4.85 -8.06 -11.08
N PHE A 150 -4.84 -8.09 -12.41
CA PHE A 150 -4.03 -7.24 -13.26
C PHE A 150 -4.10 -5.76 -12.86
N LEU A 151 -2.92 -5.16 -12.69
CA LEU A 151 -2.73 -3.79 -12.22
C LEU A 151 -3.23 -3.52 -10.79
N LEU A 152 -3.31 -4.56 -9.95
CA LEU A 152 -3.53 -4.41 -8.51
C LEU A 152 -2.34 -5.00 -7.71
N HIS A 153 -1.08 -4.42 -7.69
CA HIS A 153 -0.78 -3.10 -8.32
C HIS A 153 0.10 -3.20 -9.58
N TRP A 154 0.62 -4.38 -9.96
CA TRP A 154 1.39 -4.63 -11.17
C TRP A 154 0.59 -5.44 -12.20
N PRO A 155 1.05 -5.48 -13.49
CA PRO A 155 0.34 -6.18 -14.56
C PRO A 155 0.19 -7.68 -14.36
N ASP A 156 1.11 -8.30 -13.63
CA ASP A 156 1.20 -9.75 -13.39
C ASP A 156 0.42 -10.23 -12.16
N SER A 157 -0.06 -9.31 -11.32
CA SER A 157 -0.70 -9.65 -10.04
C SER A 157 -1.87 -10.61 -10.21
N MET A 158 -1.94 -11.60 -9.33
CA MET A 158 -3.09 -12.50 -9.18
C MET A 158 -3.40 -12.76 -7.70
N PHE A 159 -4.59 -13.26 -7.43
CA PHE A 159 -5.02 -13.72 -6.11
C PHE A 159 -5.18 -15.23 -6.12
N THR A 160 -4.87 -15.85 -5.00
CA THR A 160 -5.11 -17.28 -4.77
C THR A 160 -6.10 -17.45 -3.62
N LEU A 161 -7.15 -18.23 -3.80
CA LEU A 161 -8.14 -18.56 -2.78
C LEU A 161 -8.06 -20.04 -2.41
N LEU A 162 -7.79 -20.35 -1.14
CA LEU A 162 -8.00 -21.69 -0.59
C LEU A 162 -9.50 -21.84 -0.27
N VAL A 163 -10.20 -22.59 -1.11
CA VAL A 163 -11.67 -22.60 -1.16
C VAL A 163 -12.32 -23.16 0.11
N GLU A 164 -11.83 -24.30 0.61
CA GLU A 164 -12.44 -25.01 1.73
C GLU A 164 -12.36 -24.19 3.05
N ASP A 165 -11.24 -23.52 3.24
CA ASP A 165 -10.99 -22.70 4.44
C ASP A 165 -11.46 -21.25 4.28
N GLY A 166 -11.70 -20.81 3.04
CA GLY A 166 -12.05 -19.43 2.73
C GLY A 166 -10.90 -18.44 2.99
N ILE A 167 -9.65 -18.85 2.76
CA ILE A 167 -8.48 -18.02 2.94
C ILE A 167 -8.06 -17.43 1.60
N LEU A 168 -8.16 -16.11 1.47
CA LEU A 168 -7.68 -15.37 0.32
C LEU A 168 -6.22 -14.91 0.53
N PHE A 169 -5.35 -15.21 -0.42
CA PHE A 169 -3.97 -14.74 -0.52
C PHE A 169 -3.88 -13.72 -1.66
N PRO A 170 -4.09 -12.44 -1.37
CA PRO A 170 -4.24 -11.41 -2.40
C PRO A 170 -2.92 -10.70 -2.74
N ASN A 171 -1.79 -11.25 -2.35
CA ASN A 171 -0.49 -10.60 -2.42
C ASN A 171 -0.52 -9.21 -1.73
N ASP A 172 -0.17 -8.12 -2.41
CA ASP A 172 -0.08 -6.77 -1.84
C ASP A 172 -1.43 -6.16 -1.46
N ALA A 173 -2.50 -6.56 -2.13
CA ALA A 173 -3.81 -6.02 -1.83
C ALA A 173 -4.18 -6.29 -0.36
N PHE A 174 -4.75 -5.28 0.30
CA PHE A 174 -5.10 -5.29 1.73
C PHE A 174 -3.92 -5.37 2.71
N GLY A 175 -2.68 -5.30 2.19
CA GLY A 175 -1.45 -5.31 2.99
C GLY A 175 -1.21 -4.00 3.73
N GLN A 176 -0.24 -4.06 4.65
CA GLN A 176 0.27 -2.90 5.37
C GLN A 176 1.76 -3.11 5.67
N HIS A 177 2.58 -2.09 5.44
CA HIS A 177 3.95 -2.14 5.92
C HIS A 177 3.98 -1.88 7.43
N LEU A 178 3.89 -2.97 8.16
CA LEU A 178 3.92 -3.01 9.61
C LEU A 178 4.66 -4.26 10.06
N CYS A 179 5.70 -4.09 10.88
CA CYS A 179 6.43 -5.21 11.44
C CYS A 179 5.99 -5.49 12.88
N PHE A 180 5.42 -6.66 13.10
CA PHE A 180 4.96 -7.10 14.41
C PHE A 180 5.28 -8.59 14.60
N ASN A 181 5.44 -9.03 15.85
CA ASN A 181 5.77 -10.43 16.15
C ASN A 181 4.55 -11.37 16.14
N LYS A 182 3.36 -10.84 15.95
CA LYS A 182 2.08 -11.56 15.86
C LYS A 182 1.46 -11.39 14.47
N ARG A 183 0.52 -12.25 14.10
CA ARG A 183 0.07 -12.34 12.70
C ARG A 183 -1.32 -11.80 12.43
N PHE A 184 -2.21 -11.80 13.43
CA PHE A 184 -3.61 -11.47 13.20
C PHE A 184 -3.92 -10.00 13.49
N ASP A 185 -4.91 -9.47 12.82
CA ASP A 185 -5.46 -8.13 13.02
C ASP A 185 -5.92 -7.88 14.46
N THR A 186 -6.39 -8.94 15.13
CA THR A 186 -6.82 -8.91 16.55
C THR A 186 -5.66 -8.85 17.54
N ASP A 187 -4.43 -9.06 17.09
CA ASP A 187 -3.23 -9.09 17.94
C ASP A 187 -2.66 -7.69 18.24
N ILE A 188 -3.10 -6.68 17.52
CA ILE A 188 -2.58 -5.31 17.62
C ILE A 188 -3.72 -4.30 17.75
N PRO A 189 -3.48 -3.10 18.31
CA PRO A 189 -4.52 -2.07 18.39
C PRO A 189 -5.04 -1.71 16.99
N GLU A 190 -6.36 -1.67 16.85
CA GLU A 190 -7.02 -1.42 15.55
C GLU A 190 -6.57 -0.11 14.92
N TYR A 191 -6.41 0.96 15.70
CA TYR A 191 -5.97 2.25 15.16
C TYR A 191 -4.58 2.19 14.54
N VAL A 192 -3.65 1.38 15.08
CA VAL A 192 -2.30 1.18 14.52
C VAL A 192 -2.40 0.46 13.18
N LEU A 193 -3.19 -0.62 13.13
CA LEU A 193 -3.40 -1.40 11.93
C LEU A 193 -4.06 -0.57 10.82
N MET A 194 -5.15 0.11 11.14
CA MET A 194 -5.90 0.91 10.16
C MET A 194 -5.11 2.12 9.67
N ASP A 195 -4.28 2.74 10.52
CA ASP A 195 -3.39 3.84 10.11
C ASP A 195 -2.35 3.35 9.12
N ALA A 196 -1.69 2.22 9.39
CA ALA A 196 -0.73 1.61 8.47
C ALA A 196 -1.39 1.17 7.15
N THR A 197 -2.61 0.61 7.21
CA THR A 197 -3.40 0.21 6.03
C THR A 197 -3.80 1.42 5.19
N LYS A 198 -4.24 2.51 5.83
CA LYS A 198 -4.58 3.78 5.18
C LYS A 198 -3.35 4.38 4.50
N LYS A 199 -2.18 4.34 5.16
CA LYS A 199 -0.91 4.81 4.60
C LYS A 199 -0.50 3.99 3.37
N PHE A 200 -0.63 2.66 3.43
CA PHE A 200 -0.36 1.76 2.31
C PHE A 200 -1.28 2.09 1.12
N TYR A 201 -2.61 2.13 1.36
CA TYR A 201 -3.58 2.48 0.31
C TYR A 201 -3.28 3.84 -0.32
N ALA A 202 -3.06 4.86 0.51
CA ALA A 202 -2.85 6.23 0.07
C ALA A 202 -1.66 6.35 -0.89
N ASN A 203 -0.56 5.66 -0.60
CA ASN A 203 0.69 5.78 -1.34
C ASN A 203 0.82 4.82 -2.53
N LEU A 204 0.16 3.63 -2.49
CA LEU A 204 0.28 2.62 -3.55
C LEU A 204 -1.00 2.41 -4.37
N ILE A 205 -2.17 2.54 -3.77
CA ILE A 205 -3.41 2.04 -4.37
C ILE A 205 -4.29 3.18 -4.91
N THR A 206 -4.15 4.41 -4.43
CA THR A 206 -5.03 5.54 -4.79
C THR A 206 -5.26 5.69 -6.30
N GLN A 207 -4.22 5.61 -7.13
CA GLN A 207 -4.33 5.70 -8.60
C GLN A 207 -5.09 4.53 -9.23
N LEU A 208 -5.28 3.46 -8.48
CA LEU A 208 -5.93 2.22 -8.91
C LEU A 208 -7.36 2.08 -8.37
N SER A 209 -7.89 3.09 -7.66
CA SER A 209 -9.19 3.05 -6.99
C SER A 209 -10.33 2.52 -7.85
N LYS A 210 -10.40 2.91 -9.14
CA LYS A 210 -11.40 2.40 -10.08
C LYS A 210 -11.24 0.90 -10.38
N LEU A 211 -10.00 0.39 -10.39
CA LEU A 211 -9.72 -1.03 -10.59
C LEU A 211 -10.06 -1.84 -9.35
N VAL A 212 -9.81 -1.28 -8.15
CA VAL A 212 -10.24 -1.88 -6.88
C VAL A 212 -11.75 -2.12 -6.87
N LEU A 213 -12.54 -1.08 -7.16
CA LEU A 213 -14.00 -1.20 -7.22
C LEU A 213 -14.47 -2.21 -8.27
N LYS A 214 -13.82 -2.23 -9.45
CA LYS A 214 -14.12 -3.20 -10.50
C LYS A 214 -13.81 -4.63 -10.03
N LYS A 215 -12.70 -4.85 -9.34
CA LYS A 215 -12.32 -6.18 -8.83
C LYS A 215 -13.27 -6.63 -7.71
N PHE A 216 -13.70 -5.75 -6.84
CA PHE A 216 -14.71 -6.08 -5.82
C PHE A 216 -16.02 -6.52 -6.47
N GLN A 217 -16.49 -5.80 -7.50
CA GLN A 217 -17.70 -6.20 -8.23
C GLN A 217 -17.52 -7.58 -8.89
N GLU A 218 -16.37 -7.85 -9.49
CA GLU A 218 -16.08 -9.17 -10.09
C GLU A 218 -16.12 -10.29 -9.05
N VAL A 219 -15.52 -10.10 -7.87
CA VAL A 219 -15.54 -11.08 -6.77
C VAL A 219 -16.98 -11.33 -6.28
N ILE A 220 -17.81 -10.30 -6.23
CA ILE A 220 -19.24 -10.38 -5.90
C ILE A 220 -19.99 -11.17 -6.99
N ASP A 221 -19.78 -10.82 -8.26
CA ASP A 221 -20.47 -11.45 -9.41
C ASP A 221 -20.12 -12.94 -9.55
N LEU A 222 -18.91 -13.32 -9.15
CA LEU A 222 -18.46 -14.71 -9.06
C LEU A 222 -19.00 -15.45 -7.82
N GLY A 223 -19.69 -14.76 -6.91
CA GLY A 223 -20.23 -15.34 -5.68
C GLY A 223 -19.16 -15.76 -4.66
N LEU A 224 -17.94 -15.24 -4.77
CA LEU A 224 -16.82 -15.65 -3.93
C LEU A 224 -16.76 -14.90 -2.59
N LEU A 225 -17.33 -13.68 -2.52
CA LEU A 225 -17.17 -12.80 -1.37
C LEU A 225 -17.66 -13.44 -0.06
N GLU A 226 -18.81 -14.10 -0.09
CA GLU A 226 -19.39 -14.75 1.11
C GLU A 226 -18.56 -15.94 1.61
N GLY A 227 -17.75 -16.54 0.72
CA GLY A 227 -16.85 -17.64 1.03
C GLY A 227 -15.54 -17.21 1.70
N ILE A 228 -15.15 -15.93 1.58
CA ILE A 228 -13.89 -15.41 2.15
C ILE A 228 -14.06 -15.17 3.65
N LYS A 229 -13.33 -15.94 4.45
CA LYS A 229 -13.34 -15.87 5.93
C LYS A 229 -12.08 -15.22 6.50
N MET A 230 -11.01 -15.16 5.70
CA MET A 230 -9.71 -14.61 6.09
C MET A 230 -9.02 -14.01 4.87
N ILE A 231 -8.34 -12.88 5.04
CA ILE A 231 -7.45 -12.31 4.04
C ILE A 231 -6.03 -12.35 4.59
N ALA A 232 -5.15 -13.06 3.89
CA ALA A 232 -3.76 -13.30 4.26
C ALA A 232 -2.82 -12.59 3.25
N PRO A 233 -2.58 -11.26 3.41
CA PRO A 233 -1.80 -10.47 2.47
C PRO A 233 -0.30 -10.75 2.57
N SER A 234 0.47 -10.27 1.61
CA SER A 234 1.93 -10.43 1.59
C SER A 234 2.68 -9.48 2.53
N HIS A 235 2.00 -8.48 3.10
CA HIS A 235 2.58 -7.58 4.10
C HIS A 235 1.68 -7.37 5.31
N GLY A 236 2.29 -7.31 6.49
CA GLY A 236 1.63 -6.95 7.75
C GLY A 236 0.77 -8.07 8.33
N GLN A 237 -0.39 -7.69 8.83
CA GLN A 237 -1.28 -8.56 9.58
C GLN A 237 -2.31 -9.25 8.69
N ILE A 238 -2.73 -10.43 9.11
CA ILE A 238 -3.78 -11.24 8.49
C ILE A 238 -5.12 -10.78 9.04
N TRP A 239 -6.07 -10.50 8.17
CA TRP A 239 -7.42 -10.09 8.53
C TRP A 239 -8.29 -11.30 8.84
N THR A 240 -8.75 -11.40 10.08
CA THR A 240 -9.71 -12.43 10.52
C THR A 240 -11.16 -11.99 10.31
N ASP A 241 -11.38 -10.70 10.09
CA ASP A 241 -12.62 -10.12 9.58
C ASP A 241 -12.35 -9.41 8.25
N PRO A 242 -12.55 -10.10 7.11
CA PRO A 242 -12.30 -9.53 5.77
C PRO A 242 -13.09 -8.26 5.49
N MET A 243 -14.31 -8.14 6.01
CA MET A 243 -15.18 -7.00 5.71
C MET A 243 -14.62 -5.70 6.27
N LYS A 244 -13.87 -5.74 7.36
CA LYS A 244 -13.22 -4.56 7.94
C LYS A 244 -12.33 -3.83 6.92
N VAL A 245 -11.46 -4.55 6.24
CA VAL A 245 -10.53 -3.95 5.26
C VAL A 245 -11.20 -3.71 3.91
N ILE A 246 -12.13 -4.57 3.49
CA ILE A 246 -12.90 -4.38 2.24
C ILE A 246 -13.75 -3.11 2.33
N ASP A 247 -14.41 -2.85 3.45
CA ASP A 247 -15.17 -1.62 3.69
C ASP A 247 -14.28 -0.39 3.68
N ALA A 248 -13.10 -0.46 4.31
CA ALA A 248 -12.14 0.63 4.29
C ALA A 248 -11.65 0.95 2.87
N TYR A 249 -11.25 -0.07 2.11
CA TYR A 249 -10.85 0.08 0.72
C TYR A 249 -11.98 0.64 -0.14
N THR A 250 -13.21 0.18 0.07
CA THR A 250 -14.40 0.69 -0.64
C THR A 250 -14.60 2.18 -0.38
N LYS A 251 -14.54 2.61 0.89
CA LYS A 251 -14.64 4.03 1.28
C LYS A 251 -13.56 4.88 0.62
N TRP A 252 -12.31 4.42 0.68
CA TRP A 252 -11.19 5.15 0.06
C TRP A 252 -11.28 5.19 -1.47
N ALA A 253 -11.68 4.07 -2.09
CA ALA A 253 -11.84 3.99 -3.55
C ALA A 253 -13.00 4.84 -4.09
N THR A 254 -14.09 4.93 -3.34
CA THR A 254 -15.23 5.81 -3.67
C THR A 254 -14.98 7.28 -3.34
N GLY A 255 -13.89 7.56 -2.59
CA GLY A 255 -13.51 8.90 -2.19
C GLY A 255 -14.31 9.44 -1.01
N GLU A 256 -14.88 8.57 -0.15
CA GLU A 256 -15.51 9.00 1.09
C GLU A 256 -14.51 9.81 1.93
N CYS A 257 -14.90 11.02 2.33
CA CYS A 257 -14.06 11.95 3.06
C CYS A 257 -14.59 12.22 4.46
N GLU A 258 -13.66 12.48 5.37
CA GLU A 258 -13.89 13.06 6.68
C GLU A 258 -14.15 14.56 6.55
N ASP A 259 -14.82 15.17 7.54
CA ASP A 259 -14.96 16.63 7.62
C ASP A 259 -13.61 17.28 8.02
N LYS A 260 -12.64 17.13 7.15
CA LYS A 260 -11.24 17.48 7.36
C LYS A 260 -10.64 18.19 6.15
N ILE A 261 -9.76 19.14 6.43
CA ILE A 261 -8.91 19.84 5.43
C ILE A 261 -7.45 19.61 5.79
N THR A 262 -6.64 19.26 4.80
CA THR A 262 -5.18 19.14 4.96
C THR A 262 -4.50 20.42 4.50
N ILE A 263 -3.72 21.05 5.38
CA ILE A 263 -2.87 22.22 5.07
C ILE A 263 -1.45 21.75 4.89
N ILE A 264 -0.84 22.13 3.78
CA ILE A 264 0.55 21.76 3.42
C ILE A 264 1.28 23.05 3.11
N TYR A 265 2.40 23.32 3.79
CA TYR A 265 3.12 24.56 3.53
C TYR A 265 4.62 24.41 3.69
N ASP A 266 5.35 25.34 3.05
CA ASP A 266 6.74 25.66 3.36
C ASP A 266 6.87 27.16 3.66
N THR A 267 7.95 27.56 4.31
CA THR A 267 8.17 28.95 4.70
C THR A 267 9.65 29.28 4.81
N MET A 268 10.05 30.48 4.38
CA MET A 268 11.41 30.97 4.54
C MET A 268 11.54 31.87 5.77
N HIS A 269 10.60 32.78 5.97
CA HIS A 269 10.63 33.84 6.99
C HIS A 269 9.35 33.88 7.82
N TYR A 270 8.73 32.72 8.03
CA TYR A 270 7.51 32.50 8.82
C TYR A 270 6.24 33.20 8.30
N SER A 271 6.27 33.92 7.15
CA SER A 271 5.10 34.60 6.62
C SER A 271 4.05 33.61 6.12
N THR A 272 4.44 32.64 5.30
CA THR A 272 3.54 31.59 4.81
C THR A 272 3.04 30.70 5.96
N GLN A 273 3.88 30.44 6.98
CA GLN A 273 3.44 29.75 8.19
C GLN A 273 2.34 30.51 8.93
N ALA A 274 2.48 31.85 9.08
CA ALA A 274 1.43 32.65 9.70
C ALA A 274 0.11 32.59 8.90
N MET A 275 0.19 32.60 7.55
CA MET A 275 -0.98 32.39 6.70
C MET A 275 -1.61 31.01 6.92
N ALA A 276 -0.78 29.96 6.98
CA ALA A 276 -1.28 28.60 7.22
C ALA A 276 -2.02 28.48 8.56
N HIS A 277 -1.50 29.10 9.62
CA HIS A 277 -2.16 29.12 10.92
C HIS A 277 -3.50 29.88 10.91
N GLU A 278 -3.58 31.04 10.25
CA GLU A 278 -4.83 31.79 10.12
C GLU A 278 -5.87 31.04 9.28
N ILE A 279 -5.44 30.36 8.20
CA ILE A 279 -6.30 29.49 7.43
C ILE A 279 -6.83 28.35 8.29
N ALA A 280 -5.96 27.74 9.14
CA ALA A 280 -6.38 26.68 10.06
C ALA A 280 -7.46 27.16 11.05
N GLU A 281 -7.25 28.33 11.67
CA GLU A 281 -8.24 28.92 12.58
C GLU A 281 -9.58 29.20 11.88
N GLY A 282 -9.55 29.67 10.63
CA GLY A 282 -10.74 29.86 9.83
C GLY A 282 -11.48 28.56 9.53
N ILE A 283 -10.76 27.50 9.18
CA ILE A 283 -11.32 26.17 8.91
C ILE A 283 -11.95 25.57 10.17
N ILE A 284 -11.26 25.67 11.31
CA ILE A 284 -11.75 25.21 12.62
C ILE A 284 -13.03 25.99 13.03
N ALA A 285 -13.08 27.29 12.79
CA ALA A 285 -14.25 28.11 13.08
C ALA A 285 -15.49 27.69 12.28
N GLU A 286 -15.30 27.13 11.08
CA GLU A 286 -16.38 26.55 10.24
C GLU A 286 -16.72 25.10 10.63
N GLY A 287 -16.07 24.51 11.65
CA GLY A 287 -16.40 23.21 12.20
C GLY A 287 -15.73 22.02 11.50
N TYR A 288 -14.66 22.26 10.75
CA TYR A 288 -13.86 21.21 10.12
C TYR A 288 -12.62 20.90 10.95
N ASP A 289 -12.17 19.63 10.89
CA ASP A 289 -10.87 19.21 11.42
C ASP A 289 -9.73 19.68 10.50
N VAL A 290 -8.57 19.92 11.08
CA VAL A 290 -7.38 20.36 10.36
C VAL A 290 -6.20 19.44 10.68
N GLU A 291 -5.54 18.95 9.65
CA GLU A 291 -4.19 18.41 9.74
C GLU A 291 -3.23 19.34 8.98
N MET A 292 -2.16 19.76 9.66
CA MET A 292 -1.21 20.74 9.10
C MET A 292 0.18 20.11 8.99
N PHE A 293 0.82 20.28 7.84
CA PHE A 293 2.12 19.70 7.53
C PHE A 293 3.10 20.78 7.06
N PHE A 294 4.27 20.80 7.70
CA PHE A 294 5.40 21.60 7.31
C PHE A 294 6.38 20.77 6.50
N LEU A 295 6.49 21.05 5.20
CA LEU A 295 7.25 20.22 4.24
C LEU A 295 8.74 20.05 4.53
N HIS A 296 9.31 20.90 5.38
CA HIS A 296 10.70 20.78 5.81
C HIS A 296 10.91 19.69 6.88
N GLU A 297 9.86 19.34 7.64
CA GLU A 297 9.93 18.44 8.78
C GLU A 297 9.06 17.18 8.59
N ASP A 298 7.94 17.32 7.86
CA ASP A 298 6.96 16.26 7.72
C ASP A 298 7.19 15.40 6.49
N GLU A 299 6.92 14.11 6.63
CA GLU A 299 7.13 13.15 5.57
C GLU A 299 5.99 13.15 4.55
N ARG A 300 6.36 13.13 3.27
CA ARG A 300 5.44 13.10 2.13
C ARG A 300 4.36 12.02 2.24
N SER A 301 4.72 10.84 2.70
CA SER A 301 3.80 9.71 2.82
C SER A 301 2.71 9.90 3.87
N GLU A 302 3.01 10.64 4.96
CA GLU A 302 2.02 11.03 5.97
C GLU A 302 1.06 12.08 5.41
N ILE A 303 1.59 13.05 4.68
CA ILE A 303 0.78 14.07 3.99
C ILE A 303 -0.24 13.41 3.06
N VAL A 304 0.19 12.47 2.24
CA VAL A 304 -0.69 11.76 1.30
C VAL A 304 -1.73 10.91 2.02
N LYS A 305 -1.36 10.27 3.14
CA LYS A 305 -2.31 9.56 4.02
C LYS A 305 -3.41 10.49 4.53
N SER A 306 -3.05 11.71 4.93
CA SER A 306 -4.01 12.73 5.34
C SER A 306 -4.94 13.14 4.19
N ILE A 307 -4.38 13.44 3.02
CA ILE A 307 -5.13 13.87 1.84
C ILE A 307 -6.18 12.83 1.40
N LEU A 308 -5.89 11.54 1.56
CA LEU A 308 -6.78 10.46 1.10
C LEU A 308 -8.22 10.62 1.60
N THR A 309 -8.40 11.06 2.84
CA THR A 309 -9.71 11.24 3.46
C THR A 309 -10.12 12.71 3.66
N SER A 310 -9.34 13.66 3.18
CA SER A 310 -9.66 15.09 3.28
C SER A 310 -10.64 15.54 2.20
N LYS A 311 -11.58 16.40 2.55
CA LYS A 311 -12.51 17.06 1.59
C LYS A 311 -11.79 18.05 0.68
N GLY A 312 -10.71 18.63 1.17
CA GLY A 312 -9.91 19.59 0.43
C GLY A 312 -8.52 19.78 1.00
N ILE A 313 -7.71 20.52 0.26
CA ILE A 313 -6.34 20.86 0.66
C ILE A 313 -6.07 22.34 0.52
N ALA A 314 -5.21 22.88 1.39
CA ALA A 314 -4.63 24.20 1.23
C ALA A 314 -3.10 24.04 1.07
N VAL A 315 -2.54 24.56 -0.02
CA VAL A 315 -1.11 24.42 -0.31
C VAL A 315 -0.46 25.80 -0.39
N GLY A 316 0.56 26.01 0.45
CA GLY A 316 1.21 27.30 0.56
C GLY A 316 2.72 27.26 0.52
N ASP A 317 3.32 28.26 -0.12
CA ASP A 317 4.75 28.48 -0.09
C ASP A 317 5.14 29.95 -0.35
N PRO A 318 6.36 30.37 0.01
CA PRO A 318 6.88 31.65 -0.44
C PRO A 318 7.38 31.56 -1.88
N THR A 319 7.21 32.62 -2.65
CA THR A 319 7.84 32.71 -3.98
C THR A 319 9.34 32.94 -3.87
N ILE A 320 10.14 32.03 -4.48
CA ILE A 320 11.58 32.17 -4.63
C ILE A 320 11.98 32.13 -6.10
N ASN A 321 12.75 33.10 -6.59
CA ASN A 321 13.18 33.16 -8.00
C ASN A 321 11.99 33.06 -8.98
N ASP A 322 10.88 33.70 -8.66
CA ASP A 322 9.60 33.66 -9.40
C ASP A 322 8.99 32.24 -9.53
N MET A 323 9.32 31.29 -8.63
CA MET A 323 8.89 29.90 -8.64
C MET A 323 8.50 29.44 -7.23
N PRO A 324 7.73 28.33 -7.12
CA PRO A 324 7.51 27.62 -5.87
C PRO A 324 8.81 27.06 -5.26
N PHE A 325 8.82 26.82 -3.96
CA PHE A 325 9.90 26.09 -3.30
C PHE A 325 10.04 24.66 -3.84
N PRO A 326 11.27 24.13 -3.94
CA PRO A 326 11.51 22.76 -4.40
C PRO A 326 10.80 21.70 -3.55
N SER A 327 10.65 21.88 -2.23
CA SER A 327 9.90 20.98 -1.34
C SER A 327 8.44 20.83 -1.76
N VAL A 328 7.80 21.93 -2.15
CA VAL A 328 6.42 21.90 -2.66
C VAL A 328 6.37 21.22 -4.04
N GLY A 329 7.39 21.42 -4.86
CA GLY A 329 7.53 20.71 -6.14
C GLY A 329 7.60 19.19 -5.97
N ASP A 330 8.30 18.69 -4.94
CA ASP A 330 8.40 17.26 -4.62
C ASP A 330 7.02 16.65 -4.33
N ILE A 331 6.27 17.23 -3.39
CA ILE A 331 4.92 16.72 -3.04
C ILE A 331 3.96 16.80 -4.23
N LEU A 332 3.99 17.90 -5.02
CA LEU A 332 3.10 18.04 -6.18
C LEU A 332 3.40 17.01 -7.27
N LEU A 333 4.68 16.70 -7.52
CA LEU A 333 5.06 15.67 -8.47
C LEU A 333 4.57 14.29 -8.02
N TYR A 334 4.66 14.00 -6.74
CA TYR A 334 4.17 12.75 -6.16
C TYR A 334 2.64 12.66 -6.25
N LEU A 335 1.91 13.70 -5.86
CA LEU A 335 0.45 13.76 -5.97
C LEU A 335 -0.05 13.58 -7.41
N LYS A 336 0.70 14.09 -8.39
CA LYS A 336 0.36 13.92 -9.81
C LYS A 336 0.40 12.45 -10.24
N GLY A 337 1.31 11.64 -9.70
CA GLY A 337 1.38 10.19 -9.93
C GLY A 337 0.19 9.44 -9.31
N LEU A 338 -0.27 9.89 -8.15
CA LEU A 338 -1.36 9.25 -7.39
C LEU A 338 -2.76 9.47 -7.99
N ARG A 339 -2.94 10.46 -8.88
CA ARG A 339 -4.16 10.62 -9.66
C ARG A 339 -5.43 10.62 -8.80
N PHE A 340 -5.55 11.57 -7.88
CA PHE A 340 -6.73 11.71 -7.00
C PHE A 340 -8.05 11.89 -7.76
N ASP A 341 -8.00 12.28 -9.06
CA ASP A 341 -9.15 12.27 -9.97
C ASP A 341 -9.75 10.88 -10.24
N ARG A 342 -9.05 9.83 -9.87
CA ARG A 342 -9.54 8.44 -10.02
C ARG A 342 -10.33 7.93 -8.83
N THR A 343 -10.35 8.64 -7.71
CA THR A 343 -11.29 8.42 -6.63
C THR A 343 -12.67 8.99 -6.99
N GLY A 344 -13.74 8.58 -6.28
CA GLY A 344 -15.11 8.88 -6.66
C GLY A 344 -15.57 10.33 -6.49
N ILE A 345 -14.73 11.23 -5.93
CA ILE A 345 -15.11 12.62 -5.65
C ILE A 345 -14.12 13.63 -6.23
N GLU A 346 -14.64 14.86 -6.45
CA GLU A 346 -13.83 16.02 -6.77
C GLU A 346 -13.38 16.71 -5.48
N ARG A 347 -12.07 16.71 -5.22
CA ARG A 347 -11.48 17.40 -4.06
C ARG A 347 -11.18 18.86 -4.41
N LYS A 348 -11.50 19.77 -3.49
CA LYS A 348 -11.20 21.20 -3.64
C LYS A 348 -9.78 21.50 -3.17
N ALA A 349 -9.17 22.52 -3.76
CA ALA A 349 -7.90 23.06 -3.31
C ALA A 349 -7.90 24.58 -3.28
N VAL A 350 -7.11 25.13 -2.38
CA VAL A 350 -6.71 26.54 -2.39
C VAL A 350 -5.20 26.63 -2.37
N THR A 351 -4.65 27.67 -2.96
CA THR A 351 -3.22 27.96 -2.90
C THR A 351 -2.97 29.32 -2.24
N PHE A 352 -1.90 29.41 -1.47
CA PHE A 352 -1.56 30.65 -0.79
C PHE A 352 -0.04 30.85 -0.71
N GLY A 353 0.41 32.07 -0.51
CA GLY A 353 1.84 32.29 -0.41
C GLY A 353 2.26 33.70 -0.07
N SER A 354 3.56 33.88 0.12
CA SER A 354 4.15 35.18 0.37
C SER A 354 5.25 35.50 -0.64
N MET A 355 5.43 36.78 -0.96
CA MET A 355 6.45 37.24 -1.90
C MET A 355 7.23 38.42 -1.34
N GLY A 356 8.53 38.51 -1.68
CA GLY A 356 9.34 39.71 -1.46
C GLY A 356 9.45 40.61 -2.69
N GLY A 357 9.29 40.03 -3.87
CA GLY A 357 9.48 40.65 -5.17
C GLY A 357 8.23 40.58 -6.06
N LYS A 358 8.34 39.90 -7.21
CA LYS A 358 7.30 39.84 -8.24
C LYS A 358 6.14 38.88 -7.86
N GLY A 359 6.45 37.80 -7.14
CA GLY A 359 5.43 36.80 -6.81
C GLY A 359 5.09 35.83 -7.93
N GLY A 360 4.05 35.03 -7.73
CA GLY A 360 3.46 34.13 -8.74
C GLY A 360 3.49 32.64 -8.36
N SER A 361 4.01 32.28 -7.19
CA SER A 361 4.02 30.86 -6.78
C SER A 361 2.61 30.29 -6.64
N PRO A 362 1.63 30.91 -5.96
CA PRO A 362 0.31 30.33 -5.79
C PRO A 362 -0.41 30.00 -7.12
N GLU A 363 -0.27 30.84 -8.14
CA GLU A 363 -0.86 30.55 -9.45
C GLU A 363 -0.17 29.40 -10.18
N ILE A 364 1.13 29.19 -9.93
CA ILE A 364 1.87 28.03 -10.44
C ILE A 364 1.39 26.78 -9.72
N LEU A 365 1.27 26.80 -8.38
CA LEU A 365 0.75 25.70 -7.57
C LEU A 365 -0.65 25.30 -8.02
N ALA A 366 -1.54 26.28 -8.26
CA ALA A 366 -2.90 26.05 -8.73
C ALA A 366 -2.93 25.22 -10.02
N LYS A 367 -2.12 25.57 -11.00
CA LYS A 367 -2.02 24.81 -12.27
C LYS A 367 -1.51 23.38 -12.09
N TYR A 368 -0.58 23.16 -11.17
CA TYR A 368 -0.08 21.82 -10.88
C TYR A 368 -1.12 20.97 -10.15
N LEU A 369 -1.84 21.55 -9.17
CA LEU A 369 -2.90 20.87 -8.41
C LEU A 369 -4.07 20.46 -9.29
N ASP A 370 -4.47 21.30 -10.23
CA ASP A 370 -5.48 20.94 -11.24
C ASP A 370 -5.04 19.68 -12.02
N GLY A 371 -3.77 19.61 -12.40
CA GLY A 371 -3.18 18.41 -13.03
C GLY A 371 -3.05 17.18 -12.12
N CYS A 372 -3.22 17.34 -10.80
CA CYS A 372 -3.20 16.25 -9.80
C CYS A 372 -4.60 15.71 -9.46
N GLY A 373 -5.65 16.32 -10.01
CA GLY A 373 -7.03 15.92 -9.77
C GLY A 373 -7.74 16.72 -8.67
N PHE A 374 -7.26 17.94 -8.39
CA PHE A 374 -7.91 18.88 -7.46
C PHE A 374 -8.54 20.04 -8.23
N SER A 375 -9.73 20.46 -7.80
CA SER A 375 -10.38 21.66 -8.32
C SER A 375 -9.94 22.86 -7.50
N VAL A 376 -9.05 23.69 -8.05
CA VAL A 376 -8.56 24.87 -7.34
C VAL A 376 -9.62 25.98 -7.39
N ILE A 377 -10.07 26.41 -6.22
CA ILE A 377 -11.16 27.39 -6.08
C ILE A 377 -10.68 28.79 -5.74
N ASP A 378 -9.48 28.93 -5.20
CA ASP A 378 -8.88 30.23 -4.87
C ASP A 378 -7.35 30.16 -4.84
N SER A 379 -6.70 31.32 -5.03
CA SER A 379 -5.24 31.47 -5.01
C SER A 379 -4.91 32.87 -4.46
N GLN A 380 -4.21 32.93 -3.34
CA GLN A 380 -3.91 34.16 -2.63
C GLN A 380 -2.42 34.36 -2.39
N GLU A 381 -1.88 35.54 -2.68
CA GLU A 381 -0.49 35.89 -2.41
C GLU A 381 -0.39 37.26 -1.73
N ILE A 382 0.40 37.31 -0.66
CA ILE A 382 0.65 38.57 0.06
C ILE A 382 2.09 39.00 -0.06
N LYS A 383 2.30 40.31 -0.16
CA LYS A 383 3.66 40.88 -0.20
C LYS A 383 4.28 40.81 1.19
N TYR A 384 5.43 40.10 1.31
CA TYR A 384 6.22 40.09 2.50
C TYR A 384 6.67 41.53 2.82
N ARG A 385 6.41 41.98 4.04
CA ARG A 385 7.00 43.18 4.62
C ARG A 385 7.61 42.75 5.96
N PRO A 386 8.85 43.11 6.27
CA PRO A 386 9.41 42.87 7.59
C PRO A 386 8.72 43.78 8.61
N MET A 387 7.54 43.36 9.08
CA MET A 387 6.72 44.05 10.07
C MET A 387 6.64 43.18 11.34
N PRO A 388 6.41 43.82 12.52
CA PRO A 388 6.09 43.05 13.71
C PRO A 388 4.90 42.12 13.45
N GLN A 389 5.02 40.88 13.92
CA GLN A 389 4.05 39.78 13.65
C GLN A 389 2.57 40.14 13.85
N HIS A 390 2.27 41.08 14.73
CA HIS A 390 0.88 41.50 15.07
C HIS A 390 0.13 42.26 13.97
N GLU A 391 0.80 42.82 12.98
CA GLU A 391 0.15 43.57 11.91
C GLU A 391 -0.21 42.73 10.67
N TRP A 392 0.32 41.49 10.58
CA TRP A 392 0.05 40.59 9.47
C TRP A 392 -1.31 39.90 9.62
N VAL A 393 -1.61 39.49 10.84
CA VAL A 393 -2.79 38.75 11.24
C VAL A 393 -4.10 39.51 11.00
N SER A 394 -4.09 40.81 11.13
CA SER A 394 -5.29 41.65 11.02
C SER A 394 -5.77 41.91 9.56
N LYS A 395 -5.10 41.37 8.54
CA LYS A 395 -5.41 41.61 7.10
C LYS A 395 -5.72 40.34 6.30
N MET A 396 -5.71 39.19 6.92
CA MET A 396 -6.23 37.92 6.43
C MET A 396 -7.68 37.72 6.88
#